data_4cfa59633dc0813e924242da3d65105e
#
_entry.id   4cfa59633dc0813e924242da3d65105e
#
_cell.length_a   1.000
_cell.length_b   1.000
_cell.length_c   1.000
_cell.angle_alpha   90.00
_cell.angle_beta   90.00
_cell.angle_gamma   90.00
#
_symmetry.space_group_name_H-M   'P 1'
#
loop_
_entity.id
_entity.type
_entity.pdbx_description
1 polymer ?
#
loop_
_entity_poly.entity_id
_entity_poly.type
_entity_poly.pdbx_seq_one_letter_code
_entity_poly.pdbx_strand_id
1 'polypeptide(L)'
;MGEFEPRANARNCFATLIATAGLLLFSLSAARAQEKLMSSAWEKVCYNQVPAGQPPFCNTAASIYSDQGSFKASVAFLESNENAKLFRVVVPENGGKPVAVSIDSGQAVTASLVKCENGVCINDYKAAENLISQLKNGKSLSVRGLDAKGKSASYLFSLGNFRATAEGAGLDAREVEARQKRMKEDLESRAEAMRKKLNQDETKK
;
A
#
# COMPACT_ATOMS: atom_id res chain seq x y z
N MET A 1 58.39 5.32 49.90
CA MET A 1 59.76 4.82 49.75
C MET A 1 59.68 3.80 48.59
N GLY A 2 60.15 4.06 47.45
CA GLY A 2 61.30 4.51 46.78
C GLY A 2 60.97 4.86 45.36
N GLU A 3 61.39 6.08 45.03
CA GLU A 3 61.51 6.62 43.70
C GLU A 3 62.58 5.85 42.90
N PHE A 4 62.39 5.70 41.63
CA PHE A 4 63.49 5.67 40.66
C PHE A 4 63.00 6.06 39.26
N GLU A 5 63.19 7.28 38.82
CA GLU A 5 63.47 7.76 37.49
C GLU A 5 65.03 7.88 37.37
N PRO A 6 65.56 8.22 36.22
CA PRO A 6 65.21 8.13 34.79
C PRO A 6 66.36 7.51 33.93
N ARG A 7 66.14 7.39 32.63
CA ARG A 7 67.21 7.70 31.64
C ARG A 7 66.73 7.74 30.22
N ALA A 8 66.82 8.94 29.67
CA ALA A 8 66.72 9.20 28.24
C ALA A 8 67.89 8.54 27.45
N ASN A 9 67.60 8.09 26.28
CA ASN A 9 68.59 8.03 25.23
C ASN A 9 67.98 8.30 23.85
N ALA A 10 68.43 9.44 23.31
CA ALA A 10 68.19 9.87 21.94
C ALA A 10 69.06 9.05 20.95
N ARG A 11 68.54 8.95 19.75
CA ARG A 11 69.21 8.81 18.43
C ARG A 11 68.56 7.69 17.61
N ASN A 12 67.77 8.01 16.61
CA ASN A 12 68.25 8.14 15.23
C ASN A 12 67.09 8.47 14.28
N CYS A 13 67.24 9.58 13.58
CA CYS A 13 66.50 9.93 12.38
C CYS A 13 66.64 8.85 11.34
N PHE A 14 65.51 8.33 10.84
CA PHE A 14 65.46 7.85 9.46
C PHE A 14 64.10 8.25 8.89
N ALA A 15 64.20 9.17 7.96
CA ALA A 15 63.08 9.60 7.14
C ALA A 15 62.69 8.44 6.23
N THR A 16 61.43 7.98 6.35
CA THR A 16 60.83 7.14 5.34
C THR A 16 59.53 7.79 4.91
N LEU A 17 59.59 8.48 3.79
CA LEU A 17 58.43 8.96 3.02
C LEU A 17 57.65 7.73 2.54
N ILE A 18 56.56 7.40 3.19
CA ILE A 18 55.56 6.45 2.64
C ILE A 18 54.48 7.27 2.00
N ALA A 19 54.49 7.28 0.67
CA ALA A 19 53.42 7.80 -0.16
C ALA A 19 52.16 6.97 0.08
N THR A 20 51.23 7.46 0.89
CA THR A 20 49.90 6.92 1.04
C THR A 20 49.07 7.32 -0.16
N ALA A 21 49.04 6.43 -1.18
CA ALA A 21 48.04 6.47 -2.23
C ALA A 21 46.66 6.21 -1.61
N GLY A 22 45.92 7.28 -1.33
CA GLY A 22 44.54 7.22 -0.84
C GLY A 22 43.66 6.65 -1.92
N LEU A 23 43.29 5.37 -1.79
CA LEU A 23 42.19 4.77 -2.53
C LEU A 23 40.90 5.43 -1.98
N LEU A 24 40.43 6.47 -2.65
CA LEU A 24 39.06 6.97 -2.49
C LEU A 24 38.08 5.92 -3.02
N LEU A 25 37.70 4.99 -2.16
CA LEU A 25 36.52 4.15 -2.37
C LEU A 25 35.30 5.06 -2.39
N PHE A 26 34.92 5.52 -3.57
CA PHE A 26 33.59 6.10 -3.82
C PHE A 26 32.57 4.99 -3.53
N SER A 27 32.04 4.98 -2.30
CA SER A 27 30.87 4.22 -1.95
C SER A 27 29.72 4.77 -2.80
N LEU A 28 29.43 4.15 -3.94
CA LEU A 28 28.20 4.34 -4.68
C LEU A 28 27.07 3.84 -3.78
N SER A 29 26.57 4.71 -2.90
CA SER A 29 25.29 4.53 -2.25
C SER A 29 24.25 4.54 -3.37
N ALA A 30 23.87 3.35 -3.85
CA ALA A 30 22.73 3.21 -4.72
C ALA A 30 21.52 3.76 -3.96
N ALA A 31 21.18 5.03 -4.23
CA ALA A 31 19.94 5.63 -3.77
C ALA A 31 18.82 4.76 -4.33
N ARG A 32 18.30 3.84 -3.50
CA ARG A 32 17.10 3.08 -3.86
C ARG A 32 16.00 4.12 -4.01
N ALA A 33 15.57 4.32 -5.24
CA ALA A 33 14.39 5.12 -5.52
C ALA A 33 13.25 4.58 -4.65
N GLN A 34 12.76 5.40 -3.75
CA GLN A 34 11.65 5.05 -2.87
C GLN A 34 10.42 4.93 -3.77
N GLU A 35 9.82 3.74 -3.80
CA GLU A 35 8.63 3.46 -4.60
C GLU A 35 7.52 4.45 -4.19
N LYS A 36 7.03 5.21 -5.15
CA LYS A 36 5.95 6.18 -4.93
C LYS A 36 4.62 5.43 -4.84
N LEU A 37 3.90 5.63 -3.74
CA LEU A 37 2.60 5.05 -3.53
C LEU A 37 1.50 6.05 -3.89
N MET A 38 0.44 5.57 -4.56
CA MET A 38 -0.73 6.34 -4.95
C MET A 38 -1.98 5.72 -4.33
N SER A 39 -2.73 6.53 -3.58
CA SER A 39 -4.02 6.13 -3.01
C SER A 39 -5.15 6.55 -3.94
N SER A 40 -6.12 5.66 -4.16
CA SER A 40 -7.39 6.03 -4.78
C SER A 40 -8.21 6.90 -3.82
N ALA A 41 -9.20 7.62 -4.36
CA ALA A 41 -10.28 8.16 -3.54
C ALA A 41 -11.11 7.03 -2.92
N TRP A 42 -11.84 7.33 -1.83
CA TRP A 42 -12.88 6.45 -1.31
C TRP A 42 -14.05 6.41 -2.29
N GLU A 43 -14.55 5.23 -2.54
CA GLU A 43 -15.71 4.99 -3.40
C GLU A 43 -16.68 4.03 -2.71
N LYS A 44 -17.98 4.31 -2.78
CA LYS A 44 -19.02 3.43 -2.28
C LYS A 44 -19.78 2.80 -3.44
N VAL A 45 -19.83 1.48 -3.47
CA VAL A 45 -20.56 0.69 -4.46
C VAL A 45 -21.57 -0.19 -3.71
N CYS A 46 -22.83 -0.15 -4.15
CA CYS A 46 -23.91 -0.94 -3.55
C CYS A 46 -24.34 -2.08 -4.48
N TYR A 47 -24.42 -3.26 -3.93
CA TYR A 47 -24.83 -4.50 -4.59
C TYR A 47 -26.26 -4.80 -4.18
N ASN A 48 -27.20 -4.31 -4.99
CA ASN A 48 -28.65 -4.47 -4.74
C ASN A 48 -29.18 -5.80 -5.27
N GLN A 49 -28.49 -6.40 -6.24
CA GLN A 49 -28.81 -7.71 -6.79
C GLN A 49 -27.69 -8.67 -6.42
N VAL A 50 -27.93 -9.46 -5.40
CA VAL A 50 -27.02 -10.48 -4.88
C VAL A 50 -27.63 -11.86 -5.08
N PRO A 51 -26.87 -12.95 -5.08
CA PRO A 51 -27.39 -14.31 -5.15
C PRO A 51 -28.44 -14.58 -4.08
N ALA A 52 -29.37 -15.47 -4.36
CA ALA A 52 -30.43 -15.85 -3.43
C ALA A 52 -29.84 -16.25 -2.07
N GLY A 53 -30.40 -15.70 -0.98
CA GLY A 53 -29.95 -15.96 0.38
C GLY A 53 -28.86 -15.03 0.90
N GLN A 54 -28.43 -14.06 0.11
CA GLN A 54 -27.53 -12.99 0.58
C GLN A 54 -28.29 -11.66 0.68
N PRO A 55 -28.10 -10.88 1.76
CA PRO A 55 -28.66 -9.54 1.83
C PRO A 55 -27.93 -8.56 0.90
N PRO A 56 -28.59 -7.56 0.34
CA PRO A 56 -27.95 -6.45 -0.31
C PRO A 56 -26.93 -5.77 0.61
N PHE A 57 -25.80 -5.35 0.05
CA PHE A 57 -24.74 -4.71 0.82
C PHE A 57 -24.07 -3.58 0.03
N CYS A 58 -23.47 -2.64 0.76
CA CYS A 58 -22.61 -1.62 0.19
C CYS A 58 -21.17 -1.83 0.64
N ASN A 59 -20.24 -1.53 -0.25
CA ASN A 59 -18.82 -1.58 -0.02
C ASN A 59 -18.22 -0.18 -0.20
N THR A 60 -17.70 0.42 0.87
CA THR A 60 -16.94 1.68 0.82
C THR A 60 -15.47 1.37 0.89
N ALA A 61 -14.72 1.57 -0.19
CA ALA A 61 -13.36 1.10 -0.31
C ALA A 61 -12.40 2.15 -0.87
N ALA A 62 -11.10 1.97 -0.55
CA ALA A 62 -9.97 2.66 -1.18
C ALA A 62 -8.80 1.68 -1.36
N SER A 63 -7.94 1.95 -2.34
CA SER A 63 -6.80 1.09 -2.66
C SER A 63 -5.52 1.91 -2.83
N ILE A 64 -4.37 1.28 -2.56
CA ILE A 64 -3.05 1.83 -2.79
C ILE A 64 -2.34 1.00 -3.85
N TYR A 65 -1.74 1.68 -4.80
CA TYR A 65 -0.92 1.13 -5.88
C TYR A 65 0.45 1.80 -5.88
N SER A 66 1.44 1.15 -6.46
CA SER A 66 2.68 1.82 -6.81
C SER A 66 2.47 2.72 -8.03
N ASP A 67 3.44 3.57 -8.32
CA ASP A 67 3.52 4.37 -9.55
C ASP A 67 3.59 3.53 -10.82
N GLN A 68 3.98 2.26 -10.70
CA GLN A 68 3.98 1.27 -11.78
C GLN A 68 2.65 0.48 -11.87
N GLY A 69 1.63 0.86 -11.10
CA GLY A 69 0.31 0.21 -11.09
C GLY A 69 0.24 -1.11 -10.30
N SER A 70 1.30 -1.51 -9.58
CA SER A 70 1.24 -2.72 -8.76
C SER A 70 0.38 -2.51 -7.52
N PHE A 71 -0.56 -3.42 -7.27
CA PHE A 71 -1.41 -3.41 -6.08
C PHE A 71 -0.59 -3.57 -4.80
N LYS A 72 -0.88 -2.78 -3.76
CA LYS A 72 -0.18 -2.78 -2.47
C LYS A 72 -1.09 -3.07 -1.29
N ALA A 73 -2.24 -2.43 -1.23
CA ALA A 73 -3.23 -2.65 -0.18
C ALA A 73 -4.59 -2.12 -0.61
N SER A 74 -5.64 -2.69 -0.07
CA SER A 74 -6.99 -2.15 -0.15
C SER A 74 -7.66 -2.25 1.20
N VAL A 75 -8.49 -1.30 1.51
CA VAL A 75 -9.33 -1.27 2.70
C VAL A 75 -10.78 -1.09 2.28
N ALA A 76 -11.68 -1.80 2.95
CA ALA A 76 -13.08 -1.83 2.62
C ALA A 76 -13.94 -1.84 3.90
N PHE A 77 -14.97 -1.04 3.93
CA PHE A 77 -16.02 -1.07 4.93
C PHE A 77 -17.30 -1.58 4.27
N LEU A 78 -17.73 -2.77 4.69
CA LEU A 78 -18.91 -3.45 4.16
C LEU A 78 -20.05 -3.29 5.15
N GLU A 79 -21.20 -2.85 4.64
CA GLU A 79 -22.46 -2.68 5.40
C GLU A 79 -23.57 -3.43 4.67
N SER A 80 -24.29 -4.29 5.38
CA SER A 80 -25.51 -4.93 4.86
C SER A 80 -26.75 -4.25 5.44
N ASN A 81 -27.89 -4.44 4.76
CA ASN A 81 -29.19 -3.94 5.25
C ASN A 81 -29.62 -4.59 6.58
N GLU A 82 -28.99 -5.71 6.96
CA GLU A 82 -29.24 -6.40 8.23
C GLU A 82 -28.35 -5.89 9.38
N ASN A 83 -27.76 -4.69 9.24
CA ASN A 83 -26.82 -4.09 10.20
C ASN A 83 -25.51 -4.89 10.41
N ALA A 84 -25.22 -5.88 9.58
CA ALA A 84 -23.91 -6.52 9.62
C ALA A 84 -22.88 -5.57 9.03
N LYS A 85 -21.82 -5.31 9.81
CA LYS A 85 -20.73 -4.42 9.47
C LYS A 85 -19.42 -5.15 9.58
N LEU A 86 -18.59 -5.04 8.53
CA LEU A 86 -17.30 -5.67 8.47
C LEU A 86 -16.27 -4.67 7.95
N PHE A 87 -15.14 -4.57 8.62
CA PHE A 87 -13.98 -3.88 8.07
C PHE A 87 -12.99 -4.92 7.54
N ARG A 88 -12.56 -4.74 6.30
CA ARG A 88 -11.69 -5.66 5.57
C ARG A 88 -10.44 -4.95 5.07
N VAL A 89 -9.30 -5.61 5.20
CA VAL A 89 -8.04 -5.20 4.56
C VAL A 89 -7.56 -6.31 3.66
N VAL A 90 -7.21 -5.97 2.43
CA VAL A 90 -6.61 -6.89 1.47
C VAL A 90 -5.19 -6.43 1.20
N VAL A 91 -4.24 -7.34 1.28
CA VAL A 91 -2.82 -7.10 0.96
C VAL A 91 -2.31 -8.21 0.04
N PRO A 92 -1.23 -8.00 -0.72
CA PRO A 92 -0.54 -9.10 -1.39
C PRO A 92 -0.21 -10.22 -0.41
N GLU A 93 -0.12 -11.45 -0.90
CA GLU A 93 0.17 -12.63 -0.08
C GLU A 93 1.40 -12.42 0.80
N ASN A 94 1.22 -12.61 2.11
CA ASN A 94 2.21 -12.32 3.13
C ASN A 94 2.48 -13.51 4.06
N GLY A 95 2.18 -14.72 3.59
CA GLY A 95 2.29 -15.96 4.37
C GLY A 95 1.19 -16.13 5.41
N GLY A 96 0.02 -15.51 5.22
CA GLY A 96 -1.13 -15.63 6.12
C GLY A 96 -0.98 -14.92 7.45
N LYS A 97 -0.02 -13.99 7.57
CA LYS A 97 0.18 -13.23 8.80
C LYS A 97 -0.86 -12.12 8.93
N PRO A 98 -1.44 -11.95 10.13
CA PRO A 98 -2.42 -10.90 10.34
C PRO A 98 -1.81 -9.51 10.18
N VAL A 99 -2.60 -8.61 9.62
CA VAL A 99 -2.27 -7.20 9.46
C VAL A 99 -2.86 -6.42 10.63
N ALA A 100 -2.14 -5.42 11.12
CA ALA A 100 -2.62 -4.51 12.14
C ALA A 100 -3.10 -3.19 11.51
N VAL A 101 -4.21 -2.67 11.99
CA VAL A 101 -4.74 -1.35 11.61
C VAL A 101 -4.75 -0.42 12.80
N SER A 102 -4.48 0.86 12.57
CA SER A 102 -4.63 1.90 13.57
C SER A 102 -5.14 3.18 12.92
N ILE A 103 -6.00 3.91 13.64
CA ILE A 103 -6.55 5.19 13.16
C ILE A 103 -5.84 6.30 13.94
N ASP A 104 -5.28 7.24 13.20
CA ASP A 104 -4.40 8.30 13.73
C ASP A 104 -3.28 7.71 14.62
N SER A 105 -3.17 8.16 15.88
CA SER A 105 -2.23 7.63 16.88
C SER A 105 -2.87 6.59 17.81
N GLY A 106 -4.05 6.09 17.46
CA GLY A 106 -4.81 5.17 18.29
C GLY A 106 -4.17 3.79 18.41
N GLN A 107 -4.74 2.97 19.30
CA GLN A 107 -4.31 1.59 19.52
C GLN A 107 -4.49 0.77 18.23
N ALA A 108 -3.47 -0.04 17.93
CA ALA A 108 -3.54 -0.97 16.81
C ALA A 108 -4.51 -2.13 17.10
N VAL A 109 -5.33 -2.45 16.12
CA VAL A 109 -6.25 -3.60 16.14
C VAL A 109 -5.74 -4.62 15.11
N THR A 110 -5.70 -5.88 15.50
CA THR A 110 -5.27 -6.99 14.63
C THR A 110 -6.50 -7.68 14.03
N ALA A 111 -6.37 -8.21 12.84
CA ALA A 111 -7.43 -8.96 12.18
C ALA A 111 -7.89 -10.17 13.02
N SER A 112 -9.21 -10.40 13.03
CA SER A 112 -9.83 -11.56 13.70
C SER A 112 -9.84 -12.81 12.82
N LEU A 113 -9.79 -12.64 11.51
CA LEU A 113 -9.75 -13.71 10.51
C LEU A 113 -8.79 -13.32 9.39
N VAL A 114 -7.93 -14.26 8.99
CA VAL A 114 -7.05 -14.11 7.82
C VAL A 114 -7.27 -15.28 6.88
N LYS A 115 -7.50 -15.00 5.62
CA LYS A 115 -7.61 -15.99 4.54
C LYS A 115 -6.79 -15.52 3.34
N CYS A 116 -5.90 -16.38 2.84
CA CYS A 116 -5.12 -16.08 1.64
C CYS A 116 -5.58 -16.95 0.48
N GLU A 117 -5.83 -16.32 -0.66
CA GLU A 117 -6.21 -16.97 -1.90
C GLU A 117 -5.86 -16.07 -3.09
N ASN A 118 -5.56 -16.68 -4.24
CA ASN A 118 -5.27 -15.97 -5.49
C ASN A 118 -4.19 -14.87 -5.37
N GLY A 119 -3.15 -15.09 -4.54
CA GLY A 119 -2.03 -14.17 -4.39
C GLY A 119 -2.30 -12.96 -3.49
N VAL A 120 -3.43 -12.95 -2.77
CA VAL A 120 -3.76 -11.91 -1.77
C VAL A 120 -4.19 -12.54 -0.45
N CYS A 121 -3.99 -11.80 0.64
CA CYS A 121 -4.50 -12.14 1.96
C CYS A 121 -5.59 -11.15 2.36
N ILE A 122 -6.76 -11.69 2.70
CA ILE A 122 -7.94 -10.98 3.20
C ILE A 122 -7.87 -11.03 4.72
N ASN A 123 -7.92 -9.88 5.33
CA ASN A 123 -7.89 -9.68 6.78
C ASN A 123 -9.20 -9.04 7.21
N ASP A 124 -10.02 -9.75 7.94
CA ASP A 124 -11.32 -9.28 8.42
C ASP A 124 -11.26 -8.86 9.89
N TYR A 125 -11.84 -7.71 10.19
CA TYR A 125 -11.90 -7.11 11.51
C TYR A 125 -13.36 -6.97 11.93
N LYS A 126 -13.66 -7.36 13.15
CA LYS A 126 -14.98 -7.11 13.70
C LYS A 126 -15.19 -5.59 13.80
N ALA A 127 -16.11 -5.06 13.03
CA ALA A 127 -16.41 -3.63 12.99
C ALA A 127 -17.25 -3.22 14.20
N ALA A 128 -16.61 -3.08 15.35
CA ALA A 128 -17.26 -2.56 16.55
C ALA A 128 -17.58 -1.05 16.37
N GLU A 129 -18.58 -0.55 17.07
CA GLU A 129 -19.06 0.83 16.95
C GLU A 129 -17.95 1.87 17.18
N ASN A 130 -17.00 1.60 18.09
CA ASN A 130 -15.84 2.46 18.31
C ASN A 130 -14.91 2.54 17.08
N LEU A 131 -14.66 1.44 16.38
CA LEU A 131 -13.85 1.41 15.17
C LEU A 131 -14.54 2.21 14.06
N ILE A 132 -15.86 2.03 13.90
CA ILE A 132 -16.66 2.77 12.91
C ILE A 132 -16.62 4.27 13.21
N SER A 133 -16.79 4.64 14.47
CA SER A 133 -16.71 6.05 14.90
C SER A 133 -15.34 6.65 14.62
N GLN A 134 -14.27 5.90 14.89
CA GLN A 134 -12.91 6.35 14.59
C GLN A 134 -12.65 6.50 13.09
N LEU A 135 -13.13 5.57 12.25
CA LEU A 135 -13.03 5.68 10.79
C LEU A 135 -13.73 6.94 10.27
N LYS A 136 -14.91 7.26 10.83
CA LYS A 136 -15.70 8.44 10.42
C LYS A 136 -15.14 9.77 10.88
N ASN A 137 -14.42 9.81 11.99
CA ASN A 137 -13.93 11.04 12.61
C ASN A 137 -12.39 11.20 12.57
N GLY A 138 -11.66 10.14 12.19
CA GLY A 138 -10.22 10.15 12.08
C GLY A 138 -9.73 10.86 10.82
N LYS A 139 -8.43 11.12 10.77
CA LYS A 139 -7.74 11.76 9.64
C LYS A 139 -7.01 10.75 8.76
N SER A 140 -6.49 9.69 9.37
CA SER A 140 -5.68 8.70 8.69
C SER A 140 -5.89 7.29 9.25
N LEU A 141 -5.82 6.31 8.36
CA LEU A 141 -5.81 4.89 8.68
C LEU A 141 -4.46 4.31 8.27
N SER A 142 -3.72 3.77 9.22
CA SER A 142 -2.46 3.06 8.98
C SER A 142 -2.71 1.55 8.96
N VAL A 143 -2.26 0.90 7.90
CA VAL A 143 -2.26 -0.56 7.70
C VAL A 143 -0.83 -1.03 7.79
N ARG A 144 -0.49 -1.90 8.74
CA ARG A 144 0.87 -2.38 8.99
C ARG A 144 0.92 -3.91 9.00
N GLY A 145 1.89 -4.46 8.29
CA GLY A 145 2.07 -5.90 8.20
C GLY A 145 3.41 -6.26 7.58
N LEU A 146 3.49 -7.41 6.96
CA LEU A 146 4.63 -7.84 6.16
C LEU A 146 4.24 -7.84 4.69
N ASP A 147 5.20 -7.54 3.83
CA ASP A 147 5.06 -7.75 2.39
C ASP A 147 5.30 -9.24 2.01
N ALA A 148 5.13 -9.58 0.73
CA ALA A 148 5.38 -10.93 0.21
C ALA A 148 6.82 -11.43 0.43
N LYS A 149 7.78 -10.54 0.72
CA LYS A 149 9.18 -10.87 1.00
C LYS A 149 9.48 -10.94 2.50
N GLY A 150 8.45 -10.82 3.36
CA GLY A 150 8.58 -10.83 4.81
C GLY A 150 9.18 -9.56 5.41
N LYS A 151 9.24 -8.46 4.65
CA LYS A 151 9.68 -7.15 5.15
C LYS A 151 8.50 -6.36 5.70
N SER A 152 8.76 -5.52 6.69
CA SER A 152 7.75 -4.61 7.22
C SER A 152 7.24 -3.67 6.13
N ALA A 153 5.92 -3.64 5.99
CA ALA A 153 5.20 -2.76 5.09
C ALA A 153 4.19 -1.92 5.88
N SER A 154 4.03 -0.66 5.48
CA SER A 154 3.07 0.26 6.08
C SER A 154 2.41 1.08 4.98
N TYR A 155 1.07 1.12 5.01
CA TYR A 155 0.26 1.83 4.05
C TYR A 155 -0.63 2.82 4.78
N LEU A 156 -0.70 4.06 4.29
CA LEU A 156 -1.45 5.15 4.90
C LEU A 156 -2.59 5.57 3.98
N PHE A 157 -3.82 5.48 4.49
CA PHE A 157 -5.02 5.93 3.82
C PHE A 157 -5.54 7.21 4.48
N SER A 158 -5.85 8.23 3.68
CA SER A 158 -6.53 9.43 4.19
C SER A 158 -7.99 9.11 4.46
N LEU A 159 -8.51 9.51 5.63
CA LEU A 159 -9.92 9.36 6.01
C LEU A 159 -10.75 10.63 5.74
N GLY A 160 -10.15 11.69 5.17
CA GLY A 160 -10.80 13.00 5.02
C GLY A 160 -12.17 12.97 4.33
N ASN A 161 -12.35 12.10 3.33
CA ASN A 161 -13.62 11.93 2.62
C ASN A 161 -14.37 10.63 2.98
N PHE A 162 -13.83 9.81 3.88
CA PHE A 162 -14.42 8.51 4.21
C PHE A 162 -15.87 8.65 4.70
N ARG A 163 -16.09 9.53 5.68
CA ARG A 163 -17.43 9.74 6.26
C ARG A 163 -18.47 10.14 5.20
N ALA A 164 -18.15 11.17 4.40
CA ALA A 164 -19.05 11.65 3.36
C ALA A 164 -19.37 10.56 2.33
N THR A 165 -18.37 9.74 1.97
CA THR A 165 -18.55 8.63 1.04
C THR A 165 -19.36 7.49 1.66
N ALA A 166 -19.06 7.10 2.91
CA ALA A 166 -19.76 5.99 3.59
C ALA A 166 -21.23 6.31 3.89
N GLU A 167 -21.55 7.57 4.22
CA GLU A 167 -22.93 8.03 4.50
C GLU A 167 -23.68 8.48 3.24
N GLY A 168 -22.96 8.72 2.15
CA GLY A 168 -23.52 9.12 0.86
C GLY A 168 -24.24 8.00 0.12
N ALA A 169 -24.91 8.37 -0.96
CA ALA A 169 -25.47 7.40 -1.90
C ALA A 169 -24.35 6.62 -2.58
N GLY A 170 -24.45 5.29 -2.57
CA GLY A 170 -23.52 4.43 -3.30
C GLY A 170 -23.85 4.36 -4.79
N LEU A 171 -22.87 4.08 -5.62
CA LEU A 171 -23.07 3.73 -7.02
C LEU A 171 -23.69 2.33 -7.12
N ASP A 172 -24.61 2.14 -8.07
CA ASP A 172 -25.09 0.78 -8.37
C ASP A 172 -23.95 -0.03 -9.02
N ALA A 173 -23.72 -1.24 -8.53
CA ALA A 173 -22.62 -2.09 -9.02
C ALA A 173 -22.68 -2.33 -10.53
N ARG A 174 -23.90 -2.50 -11.09
CA ARG A 174 -24.09 -2.69 -12.53
C ARG A 174 -23.75 -1.45 -13.35
N GLU A 175 -24.01 -0.26 -12.81
CA GLU A 175 -23.60 0.99 -13.46
C GLU A 175 -22.07 1.12 -13.49
N VAL A 176 -21.39 0.73 -12.40
CA VAL A 176 -19.94 0.70 -12.32
C VAL A 176 -19.37 -0.28 -13.35
N GLU A 177 -19.89 -1.51 -13.40
CA GLU A 177 -19.48 -2.53 -14.38
C GLU A 177 -19.71 -2.07 -15.83
N ALA A 178 -20.88 -1.50 -16.11
CA ALA A 178 -21.19 -0.98 -17.43
C ALA A 178 -20.26 0.17 -17.85
N ARG A 179 -19.86 1.03 -16.89
CA ARG A 179 -18.90 2.11 -17.14
C ARG A 179 -17.50 1.55 -17.40
N GLN A 180 -17.05 0.57 -16.62
CA GLN A 180 -15.75 -0.08 -16.81
C GLN A 180 -15.68 -0.79 -18.16
N LYS A 181 -16.73 -1.49 -18.56
CA LYS A 181 -16.81 -2.14 -19.87
C LYS A 181 -16.69 -1.14 -21.00
N ARG A 182 -17.46 -0.04 -20.98
CA ARG A 182 -17.36 1.02 -21.99
C ARG A 182 -15.96 1.63 -22.06
N MET A 183 -15.34 1.90 -20.93
CA MET A 183 -13.98 2.45 -20.88
C MET A 183 -12.96 1.49 -21.48
N LYS A 184 -13.07 0.19 -21.21
CA LYS A 184 -12.20 -0.83 -21.78
C LYS A 184 -12.35 -0.87 -23.31
N GLU A 185 -13.59 -0.89 -23.82
CA GLU A 185 -13.89 -0.90 -25.26
C GLU A 185 -13.32 0.36 -25.97
N ASP A 186 -13.43 1.53 -25.34
CA ASP A 186 -12.85 2.77 -25.88
C ASP A 186 -11.32 2.72 -25.92
N LEU A 187 -10.67 2.22 -24.86
CA LEU A 187 -9.21 2.05 -24.81
C LEU A 187 -8.72 1.05 -25.88
N GLU A 188 -9.40 -0.07 -26.05
CA GLU A 188 -9.08 -1.06 -27.07
C GLU A 188 -9.21 -0.47 -28.49
N SER A 189 -10.30 0.25 -28.74
CA SER A 189 -10.52 0.95 -30.02
C SER A 189 -9.42 1.97 -30.34
N ARG A 190 -9.02 2.78 -29.34
CA ARG A 190 -7.92 3.75 -29.50
C ARG A 190 -6.57 3.06 -29.72
N ALA A 191 -6.30 1.96 -29.02
CA ALA A 191 -5.08 1.19 -29.21
C ALA A 191 -4.99 0.60 -30.62
N GLU A 192 -6.10 0.04 -31.16
CA GLU A 192 -6.16 -0.45 -32.53
C GLU A 192 -5.96 0.65 -33.58
N ALA A 193 -6.60 1.81 -33.37
CA ALA A 193 -6.43 2.97 -34.27
C ALA A 193 -4.97 3.44 -34.29
N MET A 194 -4.30 3.45 -33.15
CA MET A 194 -2.88 3.81 -33.05
C MET A 194 -1.98 2.80 -33.76
N ARG A 195 -2.23 1.50 -33.57
CA ARG A 195 -1.49 0.42 -34.27
C ARG A 195 -1.63 0.54 -35.79
N LYS A 196 -2.85 0.81 -36.29
CA LYS A 196 -3.09 1.02 -37.73
C LYS A 196 -2.29 2.20 -38.26
N LYS A 197 -2.23 3.31 -37.53
CA LYS A 197 -1.43 4.48 -37.94
C LYS A 197 0.08 4.15 -37.98
N LEU A 198 0.61 3.50 -36.98
CA LEU A 198 2.03 3.10 -36.96
C LEU A 198 2.40 2.20 -38.14
N ASN A 199 1.59 1.19 -38.45
CA ASN A 199 1.81 0.29 -39.59
C ASN A 199 1.74 1.02 -40.95
N GLN A 200 0.89 2.04 -41.08
CA GLN A 200 0.80 2.86 -42.31
C GLN A 200 2.03 3.77 -42.50
N ASP A 201 2.63 4.23 -41.40
CA ASP A 201 3.84 5.07 -41.48
C ASP A 201 5.09 4.24 -41.79
N GLU A 202 5.14 2.96 -41.35
CA GLU A 202 6.23 2.04 -41.72
C GLU A 202 6.19 1.63 -43.20
N THR A 203 5.01 1.51 -43.81
CA THR A 203 4.87 1.12 -45.22
C THR A 203 5.15 2.25 -46.19
N LYS A 204 5.29 3.50 -45.71
CA LYS A 204 5.61 4.68 -46.54
C LYS A 204 7.10 5.05 -46.60
N LYS A 205 7.94 4.31 -45.87
CA LYS A 205 9.40 4.42 -45.91
C LYS A 205 10.02 3.39 -46.85
#